data_56359a7ec712ab1a04770ca82e55d207
#
_entry.id   56359a7ec712ab1a04770ca82e55d207
#
_cell.length_a   1.000
_cell.length_b   1.000
_cell.length_c   1.000
_cell.angle_alpha   90.00
_cell.angle_beta   90.00
_cell.angle_gamma   90.00
#
_symmetry.space_group_name_H-M   'P 1'
#
loop_
_entity.id
_entity.type
_entity.pdbx_description
1 polymer ?
#
loop_
_entity_poly.entity_id
_entity_poly.type
_entity_poly.pdbx_seq_one_letter_code
_entity_poly.pdbx_strand_id
1 'polypeptide(L)'
;SKSAAVDKKVRTTCSYCGVGCNLEASIKDDKVVAIDTPKQTEVNAGHTCIKGRYAFGFYDHPDRLKTPLIKRNGKFEEATWDEAYDFIKKEMQRITKDHGPDAFAGISSARCTNEENYVFQKMIRAAVGTNSVDCCARICHSPTAWGMQQTFGTGAATNSTEDIYHADLFLVIGANPTNAHPVTGAKIKQQAMKGKKLIVLDPITTELANLADYHIKLRPGTNVAVLNMMLHFIIKSKLYNADFVRDRTEGFDNFLKEIEKQDVDKLAKVAGVNKQLVKEAAIAYATAKNSMEFHGLGVTEHEQGSKTVMLIADLAMITGNIGRKGVGVNPLRGQNNVQGAADMGCQPHQGAGYFEVSDEKNQKFYTEKYGVTHPTKPGLKIPQMFEAAINKELKGVWIIGEDIVQTDPNSAHVIEAMNSLELLVVQEIFMSETAKLATVVLPG
;
A
#
# COMPACT_ATOMS: atom_id res chain seq x y z
N SER A 1 -10.06 -9.05 -36.43
CA SER A 1 -8.61 -9.16 -36.54
C SER A 1 -8.21 -10.62 -36.63
N LYS A 2 -7.57 -11.00 -37.73
CA LYS A 2 -6.93 -12.32 -37.87
C LYS A 2 -5.93 -12.44 -36.70
N SER A 3 -6.06 -13.44 -35.85
CA SER A 3 -5.08 -13.78 -34.84
C SER A 3 -3.79 -14.10 -35.58
N ALA A 4 -2.84 -13.15 -35.59
CA ALA A 4 -1.49 -13.47 -36.06
C ALA A 4 -1.00 -14.65 -35.21
N ALA A 5 -0.42 -15.66 -35.84
CA ALA A 5 0.17 -16.79 -35.12
C ALA A 5 1.16 -16.22 -34.11
N VAL A 6 0.97 -16.53 -32.85
CA VAL A 6 1.88 -16.14 -31.75
C VAL A 6 2.83 -17.29 -31.46
N ASP A 7 4.06 -16.96 -31.06
CA ASP A 7 5.09 -17.97 -30.80
C ASP A 7 4.83 -18.70 -29.49
N LYS A 8 4.42 -17.92 -28.47
CA LYS A 8 4.09 -18.46 -27.14
C LYS A 8 3.13 -17.54 -26.38
N LYS A 9 2.48 -18.11 -25.36
CA LYS A 9 1.69 -17.38 -24.37
C LYS A 9 2.31 -17.54 -22.99
N VAL A 10 2.41 -16.44 -22.25
CA VAL A 10 3.03 -16.42 -20.92
C VAL A 10 2.05 -15.84 -19.92
N ARG A 11 1.78 -16.58 -18.84
CA ARG A 11 0.98 -16.07 -17.73
C ARG A 11 1.82 -15.13 -16.88
N THR A 12 1.21 -14.00 -16.48
CA THR A 12 1.82 -12.99 -15.63
C THR A 12 0.77 -12.31 -14.79
N THR A 13 1.21 -11.46 -13.86
CA THR A 13 0.35 -10.60 -13.03
C THR A 13 0.42 -9.16 -13.55
N CYS A 14 -0.70 -8.47 -13.53
CA CYS A 14 -0.79 -7.06 -13.91
C CYS A 14 0.06 -6.20 -12.98
N SER A 15 0.87 -5.31 -13.56
CA SER A 15 1.79 -4.42 -12.84
C SER A 15 1.17 -3.07 -12.41
N TYR A 16 -0.15 -2.86 -12.57
CA TYR A 16 -0.74 -1.54 -12.37
C TYR A 16 -1.29 -1.28 -10.96
N CYS A 17 -2.15 -2.14 -10.44
CA CYS A 17 -2.77 -1.90 -9.13
C CYS A 17 -2.86 -3.15 -8.26
N GLY A 18 -3.18 -2.96 -6.99
CA GLY A 18 -3.28 -4.01 -5.98
C GLY A 18 -4.39 -5.04 -6.18
N VAL A 19 -5.18 -4.96 -7.26
CA VAL A 19 -6.11 -6.04 -7.60
C VAL A 19 -5.36 -7.33 -7.98
N GLY A 20 -4.16 -7.22 -8.58
CA GLY A 20 -3.35 -8.38 -8.91
C GLY A 20 -3.96 -9.26 -10.03
N CYS A 21 -4.58 -8.65 -11.05
CA CYS A 21 -5.22 -9.38 -12.15
C CYS A 21 -4.25 -10.33 -12.84
N ASN A 22 -4.67 -11.57 -13.06
CA ASN A 22 -3.93 -12.52 -13.87
C ASN A 22 -4.10 -12.18 -15.36
N LEU A 23 -2.98 -12.09 -16.05
CA LEU A 23 -2.91 -11.78 -17.47
C LEU A 23 -2.24 -12.93 -18.24
N GLU A 24 -2.48 -12.96 -19.54
CA GLU A 24 -1.80 -13.84 -20.47
C GLU A 24 -1.24 -13.01 -21.62
N ALA A 25 0.09 -12.87 -21.65
CA ALA A 25 0.80 -12.15 -22.70
C ALA A 25 1.02 -13.05 -23.90
N SER A 26 0.62 -12.60 -25.08
CA SER A 26 0.91 -13.21 -26.38
C SER A 26 2.22 -12.65 -26.91
N ILE A 27 3.19 -13.51 -27.16
CA ILE A 27 4.54 -13.15 -27.60
C ILE A 27 4.71 -13.54 -29.08
N LYS A 28 5.27 -12.63 -29.87
CA LYS A 28 5.69 -12.85 -31.24
C LYS A 28 7.02 -12.12 -31.50
N ASP A 29 8.00 -12.78 -32.06
CA ASP A 29 9.33 -12.23 -32.33
C ASP A 29 9.92 -11.54 -31.07
N ASP A 30 9.84 -12.23 -29.92
CA ASP A 30 10.22 -11.76 -28.56
C ASP A 30 9.54 -10.47 -28.10
N LYS A 31 8.45 -10.03 -28.74
CA LYS A 31 7.67 -8.86 -28.35
C LYS A 31 6.28 -9.24 -27.86
N VAL A 32 5.79 -8.52 -26.85
CA VAL A 32 4.40 -8.62 -26.42
C VAL A 32 3.52 -7.93 -27.46
N VAL A 33 2.67 -8.70 -28.12
CA VAL A 33 1.78 -8.19 -29.17
C VAL A 33 0.34 -8.05 -28.71
N ALA A 34 -0.05 -8.76 -27.66
CA ALA A 34 -1.38 -8.63 -27.07
C ALA A 34 -1.38 -9.12 -25.62
N ILE A 35 -2.32 -8.59 -24.83
CA ILE A 35 -2.63 -9.08 -23.49
C ILE A 35 -4.07 -9.60 -23.48
N ASP A 36 -4.23 -10.82 -23.00
CA ASP A 36 -5.51 -11.44 -22.71
C ASP A 36 -5.63 -11.79 -21.23
N THR A 37 -6.79 -12.28 -20.83
CA THR A 37 -7.06 -12.72 -19.45
C THR A 37 -7.57 -14.15 -19.46
N PRO A 38 -6.93 -15.07 -18.73
CA PRO A 38 -7.45 -16.41 -18.54
C PRO A 38 -8.82 -16.38 -17.88
N LYS A 39 -9.79 -17.11 -18.41
CA LYS A 39 -11.18 -17.12 -17.90
C LYS A 39 -11.29 -17.73 -16.50
N GLN A 40 -10.44 -18.71 -16.21
CA GLN A 40 -10.44 -19.42 -14.93
C GLN A 40 -9.31 -18.88 -14.04
N THR A 41 -9.58 -17.77 -13.38
CA THR A 41 -8.69 -17.15 -12.38
C THR A 41 -9.50 -16.66 -11.19
N GLU A 42 -8.96 -16.85 -10.01
CA GLU A 42 -9.63 -16.50 -8.75
C GLU A 42 -9.80 -14.99 -8.56
N VAL A 43 -8.79 -14.22 -8.97
CA VAL A 43 -8.76 -12.76 -8.74
C VAL A 43 -9.70 -12.02 -9.67
N ASN A 44 -9.58 -12.22 -10.98
CA ASN A 44 -10.25 -11.38 -11.97
C ASN A 44 -11.21 -12.13 -12.91
N ALA A 45 -11.33 -13.46 -12.80
CA ALA A 45 -12.31 -14.28 -13.52
C ALA A 45 -12.45 -13.90 -15.01
N GLY A 46 -11.34 -13.69 -15.70
CA GLY A 46 -11.31 -13.30 -17.12
C GLY A 46 -11.51 -11.81 -17.39
N HIS A 47 -11.67 -10.98 -16.37
CA HIS A 47 -11.83 -9.53 -16.52
C HIS A 47 -10.48 -8.81 -16.41
N THR A 48 -10.35 -7.66 -17.08
CA THR A 48 -9.27 -6.71 -16.88
C THR A 48 -9.73 -5.31 -17.25
N CYS A 49 -9.09 -4.30 -16.71
CA CYS A 49 -9.35 -2.91 -17.07
C CYS A 49 -8.53 -2.50 -18.30
N ILE A 50 -8.78 -1.31 -18.81
CA ILE A 50 -8.09 -0.76 -19.97
C ILE A 50 -6.57 -0.70 -19.78
N LYS A 51 -6.09 -0.38 -18.55
CA LYS A 51 -4.65 -0.32 -18.24
C LYS A 51 -3.99 -1.68 -18.39
N GLY A 52 -4.51 -2.70 -17.71
CA GLY A 52 -3.96 -4.05 -17.80
C GLY A 52 -4.02 -4.64 -19.20
N ARG A 53 -5.02 -4.24 -20.01
CA ARG A 53 -5.21 -4.77 -21.37
C ARG A 53 -4.32 -4.12 -22.41
N TYR A 54 -4.11 -2.80 -22.33
CA TYR A 54 -3.52 -2.03 -23.43
C TYR A 54 -2.29 -1.22 -23.07
N ALA A 55 -2.04 -0.97 -21.79
CA ALA A 55 -0.94 -0.09 -21.39
C ALA A 55 0.37 -0.86 -21.10
N PHE A 56 0.68 -1.90 -21.90
CA PHE A 56 1.90 -2.68 -21.76
C PHE A 56 3.10 -2.13 -22.57
N GLY A 57 2.92 -1.06 -23.35
CA GLY A 57 3.97 -0.50 -24.20
C GLY A 57 5.19 0.07 -23.45
N PHE A 58 5.09 0.28 -22.14
CA PHE A 58 6.20 0.80 -21.32
C PHE A 58 7.43 -0.15 -21.32
N TYR A 59 7.24 -1.45 -21.50
CA TYR A 59 8.33 -2.42 -21.42
C TYR A 59 9.33 -2.31 -22.60
N ASP A 60 8.89 -1.83 -23.78
CA ASP A 60 9.70 -1.66 -24.99
C ASP A 60 9.60 -0.23 -25.56
N HIS A 61 9.37 0.77 -24.66
CA HIS A 61 9.29 2.17 -25.09
C HIS A 61 10.66 2.70 -25.52
N PRO A 62 10.75 3.56 -26.55
CA PRO A 62 12.03 4.14 -26.99
C PRO A 62 12.79 4.87 -25.89
N ASP A 63 12.07 5.58 -25.00
CA ASP A 63 12.66 6.38 -23.91
C ASP A 63 13.05 5.54 -22.70
N ARG A 64 12.82 4.20 -22.71
CA ARG A 64 13.24 3.34 -21.62
C ARG A 64 14.75 3.34 -21.49
N LEU A 65 15.24 3.51 -20.27
CA LEU A 65 16.65 3.42 -19.94
C LEU A 65 17.17 2.01 -20.28
N LYS A 66 18.35 1.95 -20.94
CA LYS A 66 18.97 0.71 -21.42
C LYS A 66 20.39 0.52 -20.94
N THR A 67 21.05 1.62 -20.63
CA THR A 67 22.45 1.67 -20.17
C THR A 67 22.54 2.43 -18.85
N PRO A 68 23.44 2.03 -17.92
CA PRO A 68 23.75 2.82 -16.74
C PRO A 68 24.27 4.22 -17.12
N LEU A 69 23.92 5.19 -16.28
CA LEU A 69 24.36 6.57 -16.42
C LEU A 69 25.07 7.03 -15.15
N ILE A 70 26.23 7.65 -15.29
CA ILE A 70 26.97 8.27 -14.18
C ILE A 70 27.03 9.78 -14.43
N LYS A 71 26.68 10.58 -13.41
CA LYS A 71 26.77 12.04 -13.49
C LYS A 71 28.22 12.49 -13.26
N ARG A 72 28.88 12.98 -14.30
CA ARG A 72 30.22 13.54 -14.27
C ARG A 72 30.18 15.02 -14.71
N ASN A 73 30.77 15.89 -13.90
CA ASN A 73 30.75 17.33 -14.16
C ASN A 73 29.35 17.92 -14.45
N GLY A 74 28.33 17.39 -13.72
CA GLY A 74 26.95 17.85 -13.84
C GLY A 74 26.16 17.28 -15.03
N LYS A 75 26.76 16.39 -15.84
CA LYS A 75 26.13 15.76 -17.01
C LYS A 75 26.13 14.25 -16.84
N PHE A 76 25.04 13.61 -17.27
CA PHE A 76 24.99 12.15 -17.36
C PHE A 76 25.76 11.64 -18.56
N GLU A 77 26.63 10.68 -18.33
CA GLU A 77 27.40 9.94 -19.33
C GLU A 77 27.05 8.46 -19.23
N GLU A 78 26.93 7.80 -20.38
CA GLU A 78 26.73 6.36 -20.41
C GLU A 78 27.94 5.62 -19.83
N ALA A 79 27.68 4.54 -19.12
CA ALA A 79 28.68 3.69 -18.50
C ALA A 79 28.31 2.22 -18.70
N THR A 80 29.29 1.34 -18.62
CA THR A 80 29.04 -0.08 -18.52
C THR A 80 28.50 -0.45 -17.14
N TRP A 81 27.90 -1.62 -17.01
CA TRP A 81 27.45 -2.11 -15.70
C TRP A 81 28.58 -2.27 -14.70
N ASP A 82 29.75 -2.75 -15.16
CA ASP A 82 30.92 -2.91 -14.30
C ASP A 82 31.43 -1.56 -13.77
N GLU A 83 31.53 -0.56 -14.65
CA GLU A 83 31.93 0.81 -14.27
C GLU A 83 30.93 1.41 -13.25
N ALA A 84 29.62 1.22 -13.47
CA ALA A 84 28.62 1.72 -12.57
C ALA A 84 28.66 1.03 -11.21
N TYR A 85 28.79 -0.29 -11.18
CA TYR A 85 28.92 -1.04 -9.93
C TYR A 85 30.20 -0.75 -9.16
N ASP A 86 31.33 -0.62 -9.85
CA ASP A 86 32.61 -0.27 -9.22
C ASP A 86 32.54 1.15 -8.59
N PHE A 87 31.92 2.09 -9.31
CA PHE A 87 31.71 3.44 -8.80
C PHE A 87 30.82 3.42 -7.53
N ILE A 88 29.65 2.78 -7.62
CA ILE A 88 28.70 2.67 -6.49
C ILE A 88 29.36 1.97 -5.31
N LYS A 89 30.02 0.84 -5.52
CA LYS A 89 30.71 0.07 -4.48
C LYS A 89 31.78 0.92 -3.77
N LYS A 90 32.60 1.63 -4.53
CA LYS A 90 33.65 2.50 -3.98
C LYS A 90 33.06 3.60 -3.09
N GLU A 91 32.04 4.28 -3.56
CA GLU A 91 31.39 5.36 -2.81
C GLU A 91 30.62 4.84 -1.58
N MET A 92 29.91 3.72 -1.68
CA MET A 92 29.26 3.08 -0.53
C MET A 92 30.30 2.68 0.53
N GLN A 93 31.42 2.08 0.13
CA GLN A 93 32.49 1.69 1.05
C GLN A 93 33.13 2.93 1.71
N ARG A 94 33.33 4.00 0.96
CA ARG A 94 33.84 5.26 1.51
C ARG A 94 32.89 5.82 2.56
N ILE A 95 31.60 5.98 2.21
CA ILE A 95 30.58 6.52 3.11
C ILE A 95 30.46 5.68 4.39
N THR A 96 30.38 4.37 4.26
CA THR A 96 30.22 3.48 5.42
C THR A 96 31.48 3.44 6.30
N LYS A 97 32.67 3.56 5.71
CA LYS A 97 33.92 3.66 6.43
C LYS A 97 34.07 4.96 7.20
N ASP A 98 33.72 6.09 6.55
CA ASP A 98 34.00 7.43 7.10
C ASP A 98 32.88 7.87 8.09
N HIS A 99 31.64 7.40 7.92
CA HIS A 99 30.47 7.86 8.67
C HIS A 99 29.67 6.74 9.35
N GLY A 100 30.05 5.49 9.13
CA GLY A 100 29.34 4.32 9.65
C GLY A 100 28.19 3.84 8.72
N PRO A 101 27.66 2.62 8.98
CA PRO A 101 26.65 2.00 8.12
C PRO A 101 25.33 2.77 8.09
N ASP A 102 24.95 3.45 9.17
CA ASP A 102 23.70 4.19 9.27
C ASP A 102 23.70 5.51 8.45
N ALA A 103 24.85 5.90 7.88
CA ALA A 103 24.95 6.99 6.92
C ALA A 103 24.48 6.60 5.50
N PHE A 104 24.00 5.37 5.31
CA PHE A 104 23.45 4.88 4.07
C PHE A 104 22.03 4.29 4.27
N ALA A 105 21.15 4.48 3.30
CA ALA A 105 19.81 3.97 3.35
C ALA A 105 19.33 3.43 1.99
N GLY A 106 18.26 2.64 2.00
CA GLY A 106 17.59 2.14 0.82
C GLY A 106 16.09 2.47 0.80
N ILE A 107 15.58 2.86 -0.35
CA ILE A 107 14.15 3.04 -0.60
C ILE A 107 13.73 2.07 -1.69
N SER A 108 12.92 1.08 -1.31
CA SER A 108 12.35 0.08 -2.21
C SER A 108 10.95 0.48 -2.68
N SER A 109 10.39 -0.26 -3.62
CA SER A 109 9.11 0.06 -4.21
C SER A 109 8.14 -1.12 -4.24
N ALA A 110 6.87 -0.78 -4.11
CA ALA A 110 5.76 -1.68 -4.39
C ALA A 110 5.57 -1.96 -5.91
N ARG A 111 6.40 -1.41 -6.78
CA ARG A 111 6.45 -1.76 -8.21
C ARG A 111 7.38 -2.91 -8.50
N CYS A 112 8.32 -3.17 -7.61
CA CYS A 112 9.28 -4.26 -7.68
C CYS A 112 8.62 -5.61 -7.31
N THR A 113 9.22 -6.70 -7.79
CA THR A 113 8.82 -8.06 -7.44
C THR A 113 9.17 -8.40 -5.97
N ASN A 114 8.68 -9.52 -5.47
CA ASN A 114 9.09 -10.01 -4.15
C ASN A 114 10.58 -10.31 -4.08
N GLU A 115 11.12 -10.88 -5.13
CA GLU A 115 12.53 -11.23 -5.26
C GLU A 115 13.42 -9.99 -5.22
N GLU A 116 13.07 -8.95 -5.99
CA GLU A 116 13.78 -7.67 -5.98
C GLU A 116 13.74 -7.00 -4.61
N ASN A 117 12.57 -6.92 -4.00
CA ASN A 117 12.40 -6.37 -2.65
C ASN A 117 13.23 -7.14 -1.61
N TYR A 118 13.21 -8.49 -1.67
CA TYR A 118 13.98 -9.33 -0.75
C TYR A 118 15.49 -9.15 -0.91
N VAL A 119 15.99 -9.18 -2.14
CA VAL A 119 17.43 -9.01 -2.41
C VAL A 119 17.88 -7.61 -2.01
N PHE A 120 17.09 -6.59 -2.31
CA PHE A 120 17.41 -5.21 -1.98
C PHE A 120 17.50 -4.99 -0.46
N GLN A 121 16.50 -5.39 0.33
CA GLN A 121 16.57 -5.25 1.78
C GLN A 121 17.70 -6.09 2.39
N LYS A 122 17.98 -7.28 1.81
CA LYS A 122 19.10 -8.11 2.26
C LYS A 122 20.43 -7.41 2.01
N MET A 123 20.61 -6.77 0.85
CA MET A 123 21.80 -5.98 0.53
C MET A 123 22.01 -4.86 1.55
N ILE A 124 20.98 -4.07 1.83
CA ILE A 124 21.07 -2.96 2.80
C ILE A 124 21.42 -3.48 4.21
N ARG A 125 20.80 -4.58 4.65
CA ARG A 125 21.06 -5.11 5.99
C ARG A 125 22.37 -5.90 6.11
N ALA A 126 22.65 -6.76 5.14
CA ALA A 126 23.77 -7.69 5.23
C ALA A 126 25.08 -7.10 4.67
N ALA A 127 25.02 -6.33 3.58
CA ALA A 127 26.24 -5.78 2.96
C ALA A 127 26.58 -4.38 3.47
N VAL A 128 25.57 -3.51 3.69
CA VAL A 128 25.80 -2.18 4.25
C VAL A 128 25.86 -2.22 5.77
N GLY A 129 24.99 -3.01 6.42
CA GLY A 129 24.98 -3.17 7.89
C GLY A 129 24.01 -2.24 8.60
N THR A 130 22.94 -1.78 7.92
CA THR A 130 21.90 -0.91 8.50
C THR A 130 20.49 -1.46 8.28
N ASN A 131 19.55 -1.13 9.16
CA ASN A 131 18.13 -1.39 8.97
C ASN A 131 17.37 -0.20 8.30
N SER A 132 18.09 0.83 7.85
CA SER A 132 17.50 1.98 7.15
C SER A 132 17.07 1.57 5.72
N VAL A 133 16.07 0.70 5.63
CA VAL A 133 15.40 0.29 4.40
C VAL A 133 13.89 0.40 4.59
N ASP A 134 13.22 1.15 3.70
CA ASP A 134 11.78 1.37 3.76
C ASP A 134 11.20 1.33 2.33
N CYS A 135 9.91 1.44 2.18
CA CYS A 135 9.25 1.43 0.87
C CYS A 135 8.05 2.40 0.84
N CYS A 136 7.54 2.67 -0.35
CA CYS A 136 6.40 3.57 -0.59
C CYS A 136 5.14 3.24 0.24
N ALA A 137 5.02 2.04 0.81
CA ALA A 137 3.95 1.72 1.75
C ALA A 137 3.92 2.68 2.95
N ARG A 138 5.06 3.34 3.26
CA ARG A 138 5.19 4.28 4.38
C ARG A 138 4.17 5.42 4.32
N ILE A 139 3.97 6.01 3.18
CA ILE A 139 3.01 7.11 2.97
C ILE A 139 1.64 6.60 2.51
N CYS A 140 1.53 5.35 2.08
CA CYS A 140 0.33 4.77 1.48
C CYS A 140 -0.54 4.06 2.52
N HIS A 141 -0.22 2.82 2.85
CA HIS A 141 -1.01 1.93 3.68
C HIS A 141 -0.32 1.46 4.99
N SER A 142 0.80 2.07 5.40
CA SER A 142 1.35 1.81 6.73
C SER A 142 0.37 2.14 7.86
N PRO A 143 -0.46 3.21 7.77
CA PRO A 143 -1.52 3.43 8.74
C PRO A 143 -2.55 2.29 8.80
N THR A 144 -2.90 1.70 7.66
CA THR A 144 -3.77 0.49 7.61
C THR A 144 -3.09 -0.70 8.30
N ALA A 145 -1.85 -1.00 7.91
CA ALA A 145 -1.13 -2.14 8.46
C ALA A 145 -1.00 -2.02 9.99
N TRP A 146 -0.63 -0.83 10.49
CA TRP A 146 -0.52 -0.59 11.91
C TRP A 146 -1.88 -0.67 12.62
N GLY A 147 -2.92 0.00 12.12
CA GLY A 147 -4.25 0.00 12.73
C GLY A 147 -4.87 -1.40 12.79
N MET A 148 -4.78 -2.18 11.72
CA MET A 148 -5.26 -3.57 11.70
C MET A 148 -4.40 -4.50 12.57
N GLN A 149 -3.09 -4.27 12.66
CA GLN A 149 -2.23 -5.05 13.54
C GLN A 149 -2.57 -4.83 15.03
N GLN A 150 -2.90 -3.59 15.43
CA GLN A 150 -3.34 -3.28 16.79
C GLN A 150 -4.69 -3.90 17.14
N THR A 151 -5.55 -4.17 16.16
CA THR A 151 -6.91 -4.69 16.37
C THR A 151 -7.04 -6.18 16.05
N PHE A 152 -6.51 -6.63 14.92
CA PHE A 152 -6.64 -8.03 14.46
C PHE A 152 -5.35 -8.84 14.57
N GLY A 153 -4.23 -8.20 14.90
CA GLY A 153 -2.91 -8.84 14.91
C GLY A 153 -2.31 -9.04 13.51
N THR A 154 -2.94 -8.53 12.47
CA THR A 154 -2.45 -8.61 11.07
C THR A 154 -2.82 -7.37 10.29
N GLY A 155 -1.94 -6.96 9.35
CA GLY A 155 -2.16 -5.77 8.51
C GLY A 155 -2.71 -6.07 7.11
N ALA A 156 -3.04 -7.32 6.81
CA ALA A 156 -3.55 -7.74 5.51
C ALA A 156 -5.09 -7.72 5.47
N ALA A 157 -5.67 -7.71 4.25
CA ALA A 157 -7.11 -7.90 4.05
C ALA A 157 -7.58 -9.21 4.70
N THR A 158 -8.71 -9.17 5.39
CA THR A 158 -9.23 -10.32 6.13
C THR A 158 -9.93 -11.36 5.25
N ASN A 159 -10.33 -10.95 4.04
CA ASN A 159 -11.11 -11.77 3.12
C ASN A 159 -10.60 -11.65 1.68
N SER A 160 -10.94 -12.62 0.86
CA SER A 160 -10.62 -12.61 -0.57
C SER A 160 -11.58 -11.73 -1.38
N THR A 161 -11.16 -11.34 -2.59
CA THR A 161 -12.02 -10.60 -3.53
C THR A 161 -13.20 -11.43 -4.05
N GLU A 162 -13.18 -12.75 -3.91
CA GLU A 162 -14.28 -13.65 -4.26
C GLU A 162 -15.43 -13.53 -3.26
N ASP A 163 -15.14 -13.19 -2.02
CA ASP A 163 -16.14 -13.00 -0.96
C ASP A 163 -17.12 -11.85 -1.25
N ILE A 164 -16.81 -10.95 -2.19
CA ILE A 164 -17.73 -9.92 -2.69
C ILE A 164 -19.08 -10.53 -3.15
N TYR A 165 -19.06 -11.72 -3.72
CA TYR A 165 -20.28 -12.40 -4.18
C TYR A 165 -21.16 -12.91 -3.03
N HIS A 166 -20.62 -13.03 -1.83
CA HIS A 166 -21.31 -13.52 -0.62
C HIS A 166 -21.75 -12.40 0.33
N ALA A 167 -21.33 -11.16 0.08
CA ALA A 167 -21.75 -10.01 0.86
C ALA A 167 -23.22 -9.61 0.57
N ASP A 168 -23.89 -9.04 1.55
CA ASP A 168 -25.23 -8.49 1.45
C ASP A 168 -25.22 -6.95 1.49
N LEU A 169 -24.17 -6.39 2.09
CA LEU A 169 -23.93 -4.97 2.18
C LEU A 169 -22.45 -4.67 2.00
N PHE A 170 -22.16 -3.60 1.27
CA PHE A 170 -20.82 -3.03 1.12
C PHE A 170 -20.73 -1.67 1.80
N LEU A 171 -19.65 -1.47 2.57
CA LEU A 171 -19.23 -0.17 3.10
C LEU A 171 -17.94 0.25 2.43
N VAL A 172 -17.96 1.33 1.65
CA VAL A 172 -16.80 1.85 0.94
C VAL A 172 -16.42 3.20 1.54
N ILE A 173 -15.19 3.33 2.05
CA ILE A 173 -14.73 4.50 2.79
C ILE A 173 -13.47 5.09 2.15
N GLY A 174 -13.54 6.37 1.75
CA GLY A 174 -12.37 7.09 1.21
C GLY A 174 -11.71 6.36 0.06
N ALA A 175 -12.51 5.77 -0.83
CA ALA A 175 -12.04 4.96 -1.94
C ALA A 175 -12.93 5.11 -3.18
N ASN A 176 -12.29 5.15 -4.36
CA ASN A 176 -12.97 5.12 -5.64
C ASN A 176 -12.53 3.89 -6.45
N PRO A 177 -13.02 2.69 -6.07
CA PRO A 177 -12.53 1.45 -6.67
C PRO A 177 -12.87 1.30 -8.15
N THR A 178 -13.93 1.93 -8.67
CA THR A 178 -14.23 1.90 -10.10
C THR A 178 -13.13 2.56 -10.94
N ASN A 179 -12.41 3.54 -10.40
CA ASN A 179 -11.28 4.20 -11.07
C ASN A 179 -9.93 3.58 -10.68
N ALA A 180 -9.67 3.37 -9.38
CA ALA A 180 -8.38 2.95 -8.88
C ALA A 180 -8.18 1.42 -8.91
N HIS A 181 -9.25 0.66 -8.71
CA HIS A 181 -9.26 -0.82 -8.67
C HIS A 181 -10.39 -1.38 -9.55
N PRO A 182 -10.38 -1.14 -10.89
CA PRO A 182 -11.58 -1.25 -11.72
C PRO A 182 -12.24 -2.62 -11.69
N VAL A 183 -11.49 -3.72 -11.58
CA VAL A 183 -12.07 -5.06 -11.53
C VAL A 183 -12.81 -5.31 -10.21
N THR A 184 -12.23 -4.88 -9.08
CA THR A 184 -12.91 -4.94 -7.77
C THR A 184 -14.12 -4.01 -7.74
N GLY A 185 -13.96 -2.77 -8.24
CA GLY A 185 -15.05 -1.81 -8.35
C GLY A 185 -16.21 -2.30 -9.21
N ALA A 186 -15.91 -2.97 -10.33
CA ALA A 186 -16.92 -3.58 -11.18
C ALA A 186 -17.68 -4.72 -10.47
N LYS A 187 -16.99 -5.55 -9.68
CA LYS A 187 -17.65 -6.60 -8.88
C LYS A 187 -18.61 -6.01 -7.85
N ILE A 188 -18.18 -5.01 -7.07
CA ILE A 188 -19.03 -4.30 -6.09
C ILE A 188 -20.23 -3.66 -6.80
N LYS A 189 -19.98 -2.91 -7.89
CA LYS A 189 -21.02 -2.27 -8.71
C LYS A 189 -22.06 -3.27 -9.19
N GLN A 190 -21.63 -4.41 -9.73
CA GLN A 190 -22.53 -5.46 -10.19
C GLN A 190 -23.40 -6.03 -9.07
N GLN A 191 -22.84 -6.21 -7.86
CA GLN A 191 -23.63 -6.70 -6.73
C GLN A 191 -24.63 -5.64 -6.23
N ALA A 192 -24.24 -4.36 -6.17
CA ALA A 192 -25.16 -3.26 -5.86
C ALA A 192 -26.32 -3.18 -6.87
N MET A 193 -26.05 -3.31 -8.17
CA MET A 193 -27.07 -3.35 -9.21
C MET A 193 -27.99 -4.59 -9.11
N LYS A 194 -27.57 -5.65 -8.44
CA LYS A 194 -28.40 -6.83 -8.12
C LYS A 194 -29.21 -6.67 -6.82
N GLY A 195 -29.19 -5.48 -6.21
CA GLY A 195 -29.98 -5.16 -5.02
C GLY A 195 -29.23 -5.38 -3.69
N LYS A 196 -27.91 -5.65 -3.72
CA LYS A 196 -27.09 -5.62 -2.50
C LYS A 196 -26.91 -4.16 -2.05
N LYS A 197 -26.98 -3.92 -0.74
CA LYS A 197 -26.89 -2.57 -0.19
C LYS A 197 -25.48 -1.99 -0.30
N LEU A 198 -25.42 -0.67 -0.48
CA LEU A 198 -24.16 0.06 -0.62
C LEU A 198 -24.18 1.34 0.23
N ILE A 199 -23.19 1.45 1.11
CA ILE A 199 -22.90 2.65 1.89
C ILE A 199 -21.57 3.22 1.36
N VAL A 200 -21.54 4.51 1.04
CA VAL A 200 -20.30 5.20 0.62
C VAL A 200 -20.03 6.39 1.54
N LEU A 201 -18.86 6.40 2.17
CA LEU A 201 -18.33 7.51 2.93
C LEU A 201 -17.22 8.18 2.10
N ASP A 202 -17.56 9.25 1.40
CA ASP A 202 -16.61 9.96 0.53
C ASP A 202 -17.04 11.42 0.35
N PRO A 203 -16.12 12.40 0.37
CA PRO A 203 -16.44 13.81 0.14
C PRO A 203 -16.91 14.09 -1.28
N ILE A 204 -16.54 13.28 -2.26
CA ILE A 204 -16.96 13.41 -3.65
C ILE A 204 -18.00 12.35 -4.03
N THR A 205 -18.81 12.67 -5.02
CA THR A 205 -19.81 11.74 -5.57
C THR A 205 -19.13 10.85 -6.60
N THR A 206 -18.62 9.71 -6.14
CA THR A 206 -18.00 8.69 -6.99
C THR A 206 -19.05 7.92 -7.80
N GLU A 207 -18.61 7.08 -8.74
CA GLU A 207 -19.54 6.22 -9.49
C GLU A 207 -20.34 5.29 -8.55
N LEU A 208 -19.71 4.72 -7.53
CA LEU A 208 -20.39 3.92 -6.52
C LEU A 208 -21.32 4.75 -5.64
N ALA A 209 -20.95 6.00 -5.32
CA ALA A 209 -21.81 6.89 -4.55
C ALA A 209 -23.12 7.23 -5.27
N ASN A 210 -23.11 7.27 -6.60
CA ASN A 210 -24.35 7.44 -7.39
C ASN A 210 -25.30 6.23 -7.32
N LEU A 211 -24.80 5.06 -6.94
CA LEU A 211 -25.57 3.83 -6.77
C LEU A 211 -25.86 3.50 -5.31
N ALA A 212 -25.28 4.25 -4.38
CA ALA A 212 -25.36 3.96 -2.96
C ALA A 212 -26.77 4.20 -2.39
N ASP A 213 -27.23 3.29 -1.54
CA ASP A 213 -28.40 3.51 -0.68
C ASP A 213 -28.13 4.64 0.32
N TYR A 214 -26.87 4.76 0.79
CA TYR A 214 -26.45 5.80 1.72
C TYR A 214 -25.12 6.42 1.27
N HIS A 215 -25.15 7.64 0.76
CA HIS A 215 -23.96 8.43 0.50
C HIS A 215 -23.74 9.46 1.62
N ILE A 216 -22.77 9.23 2.48
CA ILE A 216 -22.38 10.12 3.58
C ILE A 216 -21.23 11.00 3.08
N LYS A 217 -21.58 12.22 2.66
CA LYS A 217 -20.65 13.20 2.10
C LYS A 217 -19.97 14.00 3.21
N LEU A 218 -18.94 13.43 3.81
CA LEU A 218 -18.23 14.00 4.94
C LEU A 218 -17.19 15.05 4.50
N ARG A 219 -16.83 15.95 5.42
CA ARG A 219 -15.67 16.83 5.20
C ARG A 219 -14.38 16.01 5.25
N PRO A 220 -13.37 16.30 4.39
CA PRO A 220 -12.06 15.66 4.49
C PRO A 220 -11.47 15.74 5.90
N GLY A 221 -10.83 14.65 6.36
CA GLY A 221 -10.24 14.57 7.70
C GLY A 221 -11.21 14.25 8.85
N THR A 222 -12.50 13.98 8.58
CA THR A 222 -13.50 13.73 9.62
C THR A 222 -14.04 12.30 9.67
N ASN A 223 -13.31 11.35 9.09
CA ASN A 223 -13.69 9.92 9.11
C ASN A 223 -13.93 9.40 10.54
N VAL A 224 -13.05 9.77 11.49
CA VAL A 224 -13.17 9.40 12.91
C VAL A 224 -14.52 9.85 13.50
N ALA A 225 -14.96 11.05 13.17
CA ALA A 225 -16.24 11.56 13.68
C ALA A 225 -17.43 10.75 13.16
N VAL A 226 -17.44 10.41 11.85
CA VAL A 226 -18.52 9.62 11.24
C VAL A 226 -18.53 8.19 11.79
N LEU A 227 -17.38 7.55 11.90
CA LEU A 227 -17.29 6.18 12.44
C LEU A 227 -17.69 6.10 13.90
N ASN A 228 -17.28 7.07 14.73
CA ASN A 228 -17.75 7.17 16.12
C ASN A 228 -19.27 7.32 16.21
N MET A 229 -19.88 8.11 15.31
CA MET A 229 -21.34 8.22 15.25
C MET A 229 -21.99 6.87 14.88
N MET A 230 -21.44 6.16 13.89
CA MET A 230 -21.96 4.84 13.49
C MET A 230 -21.89 3.85 14.66
N LEU A 231 -20.73 3.77 15.32
CA LEU A 231 -20.53 2.93 16.51
C LEU A 231 -21.50 3.29 17.64
N HIS A 232 -21.66 4.59 17.92
CA HIS A 232 -22.61 5.08 18.94
C HIS A 232 -24.06 4.65 18.64
N PHE A 233 -24.51 4.79 17.39
CA PHE A 233 -25.87 4.36 17.03
C PHE A 233 -26.08 2.86 17.12
N ILE A 234 -25.09 2.06 16.73
CA ILE A 234 -25.13 0.58 16.86
C ILE A 234 -25.23 0.19 18.34
N ILE A 235 -24.40 0.76 19.20
CA ILE A 235 -24.42 0.51 20.66
C ILE A 235 -25.75 0.93 21.27
N LYS A 236 -26.21 2.16 21.04
CA LYS A 236 -27.48 2.67 21.60
C LYS A 236 -28.69 1.89 21.11
N SER A 237 -28.65 1.36 19.91
CA SER A 237 -29.71 0.51 19.35
C SER A 237 -29.57 -0.97 19.75
N LYS A 238 -28.54 -1.35 20.51
CA LYS A 238 -28.23 -2.73 20.92
C LYS A 238 -28.11 -3.70 19.73
N LEU A 239 -27.55 -3.22 18.63
CA LEU A 239 -27.35 -3.97 17.39
C LEU A 239 -25.97 -4.62 17.27
N TYR A 240 -25.18 -4.60 18.34
CA TYR A 240 -23.89 -5.31 18.35
C TYR A 240 -24.10 -6.81 18.63
N ASN A 241 -23.18 -7.63 18.14
CA ASN A 241 -23.20 -9.09 18.34
C ASN A 241 -22.58 -9.44 19.70
N ALA A 242 -23.44 -9.57 20.73
CA ALA A 242 -23.00 -9.77 22.12
C ALA A 242 -22.16 -11.07 22.29
N ASP A 243 -22.50 -12.15 21.60
CA ASP A 243 -21.75 -13.41 21.69
C ASP A 243 -20.37 -13.28 21.06
N PHE A 244 -20.26 -12.68 19.88
CA PHE A 244 -18.96 -12.42 19.23
C PHE A 244 -18.09 -11.51 20.10
N VAL A 245 -18.67 -10.42 20.62
CA VAL A 245 -17.96 -9.48 21.49
C VAL A 245 -17.41 -10.18 22.72
N ARG A 246 -18.23 -10.97 23.41
CA ARG A 246 -17.82 -11.72 24.62
C ARG A 246 -16.69 -12.71 24.33
N ASP A 247 -16.82 -13.48 23.25
CA ASP A 247 -15.97 -14.65 22.99
C ASP A 247 -14.72 -14.33 22.16
N ARG A 248 -14.68 -13.20 21.46
CA ARG A 248 -13.68 -12.91 20.42
C ARG A 248 -13.04 -11.51 20.51
N THR A 249 -13.41 -10.69 21.50
CA THR A 249 -12.84 -9.36 21.66
C THR A 249 -12.36 -9.10 23.09
N GLU A 250 -11.49 -8.12 23.23
CA GLU A 250 -10.99 -7.59 24.51
C GLU A 250 -11.33 -6.11 24.65
N GLY A 251 -11.42 -5.60 25.88
CA GLY A 251 -11.57 -4.18 26.17
C GLY A 251 -12.95 -3.57 25.89
N PHE A 252 -13.97 -4.37 25.58
CA PHE A 252 -15.29 -3.88 25.17
C PHE A 252 -15.95 -2.96 26.21
N ASP A 253 -15.82 -3.22 27.51
CA ASP A 253 -16.43 -2.36 28.55
C ASP A 253 -15.86 -0.94 28.55
N ASN A 254 -14.57 -0.79 28.31
CA ASN A 254 -13.94 0.51 28.19
C ASN A 254 -14.34 1.21 26.88
N PHE A 255 -14.34 0.46 25.77
CA PHE A 255 -14.83 0.95 24.48
C PHE A 255 -16.28 1.45 24.58
N LEU A 256 -17.17 0.66 25.20
CA LEU A 256 -18.56 1.02 25.42
C LEU A 256 -18.71 2.35 26.15
N LYS A 257 -17.99 2.53 27.27
CA LYS A 257 -18.01 3.78 28.06
C LYS A 257 -17.57 4.99 27.23
N GLU A 258 -16.55 4.85 26.38
CA GLU A 258 -16.06 5.94 25.54
C GLU A 258 -17.01 6.27 24.37
N ILE A 259 -17.59 5.25 23.74
CA ILE A 259 -18.56 5.47 22.67
C ILE A 259 -19.88 6.05 23.19
N GLU A 260 -20.33 5.67 24.37
CA GLU A 260 -21.57 6.23 24.97
C GLU A 260 -21.46 7.71 25.33
N LYS A 261 -20.26 8.21 25.63
CA LYS A 261 -20.01 9.63 25.93
C LYS A 261 -19.99 10.52 24.69
N GLN A 262 -19.97 9.94 23.46
CA GLN A 262 -19.85 10.71 22.24
C GLN A 262 -21.06 11.63 22.04
N ASP A 263 -20.80 12.91 21.82
CA ASP A 263 -21.79 13.91 21.42
C ASP A 263 -22.00 13.84 19.91
N VAL A 264 -23.00 13.07 19.49
CA VAL A 264 -23.29 12.85 18.06
C VAL A 264 -23.72 14.10 17.31
N ASP A 265 -24.29 15.09 17.99
CA ASP A 265 -24.66 16.38 17.37
C ASP A 265 -23.42 17.21 17.06
N LYS A 266 -22.47 17.23 17.99
CA LYS A 266 -21.16 17.85 17.78
C LYS A 266 -20.38 17.15 16.67
N LEU A 267 -20.35 15.81 16.68
CA LEU A 267 -19.67 15.02 15.64
C LEU A 267 -20.28 15.26 14.25
N ALA A 268 -21.61 15.28 14.13
CA ALA A 268 -22.30 15.57 12.88
C ALA A 268 -21.96 16.98 12.34
N LYS A 269 -21.89 17.98 13.24
CA LYS A 269 -21.51 19.35 12.89
C LYS A 269 -20.06 19.42 12.40
N VAL A 270 -19.13 18.73 13.08
CA VAL A 270 -17.71 18.65 12.69
C VAL A 270 -17.58 18.00 11.32
N ALA A 271 -18.21 16.85 11.11
CA ALA A 271 -18.14 16.11 9.86
C ALA A 271 -18.96 16.76 8.73
N GLY A 272 -19.88 17.67 9.05
CA GLY A 272 -20.76 18.30 8.07
C GLY A 272 -21.78 17.35 7.45
N VAL A 273 -22.23 16.35 8.21
CA VAL A 273 -23.11 15.28 7.73
C VAL A 273 -24.51 15.33 8.37
N ASN A 274 -25.47 14.73 7.69
CA ASN A 274 -26.80 14.52 8.25
C ASN A 274 -26.74 13.36 9.27
N LYS A 275 -27.01 13.67 10.54
CA LYS A 275 -27.00 12.71 11.65
C LYS A 275 -27.94 11.52 11.40
N GLN A 276 -29.14 11.78 10.86
CA GLN A 276 -30.15 10.75 10.63
C GLN A 276 -29.68 9.78 9.52
N LEU A 277 -29.07 10.30 8.45
CA LEU A 277 -28.51 9.47 7.37
C LEU A 277 -27.38 8.55 7.90
N VAL A 278 -26.51 9.06 8.77
CA VAL A 278 -25.46 8.25 9.42
C VAL A 278 -26.07 7.17 10.31
N LYS A 279 -27.14 7.49 11.06
CA LYS A 279 -27.86 6.51 11.90
C LYS A 279 -28.45 5.38 11.05
N GLU A 280 -29.12 5.70 9.95
CA GLU A 280 -29.73 4.73 9.04
C GLU A 280 -28.70 3.84 8.39
N ALA A 281 -27.57 4.40 7.94
CA ALA A 281 -26.44 3.65 7.41
C ALA A 281 -25.82 2.70 8.47
N ALA A 282 -25.65 3.18 9.70
CA ALA A 282 -25.14 2.37 10.80
C ALA A 282 -26.06 1.18 11.12
N ILE A 283 -27.36 1.39 11.18
CA ILE A 283 -28.36 0.36 11.40
C ILE A 283 -28.32 -0.64 10.23
N ALA A 284 -28.29 -0.16 8.98
CA ALA A 284 -28.20 -1.02 7.81
C ALA A 284 -26.95 -1.91 7.84
N TYR A 285 -25.79 -1.35 8.21
CA TYR A 285 -24.54 -2.10 8.33
C TYR A 285 -24.63 -3.20 9.40
N ALA A 286 -25.17 -2.86 10.58
CA ALA A 286 -25.23 -3.77 11.71
C ALA A 286 -26.30 -4.88 11.55
N THR A 287 -27.36 -4.63 10.79
CA THR A 287 -28.47 -5.58 10.61
C THR A 287 -28.33 -6.44 9.36
N ALA A 288 -27.43 -6.10 8.44
CA ALA A 288 -27.14 -6.96 7.31
C ALA A 288 -26.47 -8.25 7.77
N LYS A 289 -26.82 -9.38 7.15
CA LYS A 289 -26.26 -10.69 7.50
C LYS A 289 -24.75 -10.73 7.27
N ASN A 290 -24.28 -10.15 6.16
CA ASN A 290 -22.87 -10.11 5.77
C ASN A 290 -22.53 -8.70 5.29
N SER A 291 -21.81 -7.93 6.10
CA SER A 291 -21.30 -6.61 5.73
C SER A 291 -19.81 -6.68 5.46
N MET A 292 -19.40 -6.24 4.27
CA MET A 292 -18.01 -6.24 3.81
C MET A 292 -17.53 -4.80 3.62
N GLU A 293 -16.40 -4.47 4.22
CA GLU A 293 -15.85 -3.12 4.18
C GLU A 293 -14.67 -3.04 3.19
N PHE A 294 -14.56 -1.89 2.51
CA PHE A 294 -13.43 -1.52 1.64
C PHE A 294 -13.01 -0.09 1.92
N HIS A 295 -11.74 0.12 2.23
CA HIS A 295 -11.19 1.46 2.40
C HIS A 295 -9.95 1.71 1.54
N GLY A 296 -9.71 2.99 1.24
CA GLY A 296 -8.56 3.43 0.45
C GLY A 296 -7.79 4.57 1.10
N LEU A 297 -7.06 5.32 0.28
CA LEU A 297 -6.17 6.40 0.71
C LEU A 297 -6.90 7.58 1.36
N GLY A 298 -8.17 7.80 1.06
CA GLY A 298 -9.02 8.78 1.75
C GLY A 298 -9.28 8.45 3.23
N VAL A 299 -8.85 7.28 3.70
CA VAL A 299 -8.78 6.89 5.11
C VAL A 299 -7.36 7.01 5.63
N THR A 300 -6.37 6.48 4.90
CA THR A 300 -5.03 6.25 5.45
C THR A 300 -4.11 7.46 5.34
N GLU A 301 -4.26 8.29 4.31
CA GLU A 301 -3.44 9.48 4.09
C GLU A 301 -3.98 10.71 4.83
N HIS A 302 -4.30 10.51 6.11
CA HIS A 302 -4.71 11.55 7.05
C HIS A 302 -3.93 11.42 8.36
N GLU A 303 -3.79 12.52 9.11
CA GLU A 303 -3.16 12.52 10.43
C GLU A 303 -3.73 11.44 11.37
N GLN A 304 -5.03 11.19 11.27
CA GLN A 304 -5.73 10.17 12.06
C GLN A 304 -5.97 8.86 11.30
N GLY A 305 -5.22 8.59 10.24
CA GLY A 305 -5.41 7.42 9.37
C GLY A 305 -5.43 6.10 10.13
N SER A 306 -4.43 5.84 10.98
CA SER A 306 -4.36 4.62 11.79
C SER A 306 -5.54 4.47 12.75
N LYS A 307 -5.96 5.55 13.41
CA LYS A 307 -7.13 5.56 14.30
C LYS A 307 -8.42 5.29 13.53
N THR A 308 -8.55 5.85 12.32
CA THR A 308 -9.69 5.58 11.45
C THR A 308 -9.78 4.10 11.11
N VAL A 309 -8.65 3.45 10.77
CA VAL A 309 -8.60 2.01 10.48
C VAL A 309 -8.97 1.17 11.71
N MET A 310 -8.52 1.56 12.92
CA MET A 310 -8.94 0.89 14.16
C MET A 310 -10.45 0.97 14.35
N LEU A 311 -11.08 2.13 14.14
CA LEU A 311 -12.54 2.27 14.23
C LEU A 311 -13.30 1.46 13.17
N ILE A 312 -12.74 1.30 11.97
CA ILE A 312 -13.28 0.38 10.95
C ILE A 312 -13.23 -1.06 11.45
N ALA A 313 -12.11 -1.45 12.05
CA ALA A 313 -11.95 -2.79 12.63
C ALA A 313 -12.92 -3.00 13.81
N ASP A 314 -13.06 -2.01 14.69
CA ASP A 314 -14.03 -2.03 15.80
C ASP A 314 -15.47 -2.20 15.29
N LEU A 315 -15.83 -1.48 14.22
CA LEU A 315 -17.14 -1.59 13.58
C LEU A 315 -17.41 -3.02 13.11
N ALA A 316 -16.42 -3.67 12.48
CA ALA A 316 -16.51 -5.06 12.03
C ALA A 316 -16.59 -6.04 13.23
N MET A 317 -15.78 -5.82 14.28
CA MET A 317 -15.76 -6.69 15.46
C MET A 317 -17.06 -6.62 16.25
N ILE A 318 -17.54 -5.43 16.59
CA ILE A 318 -18.77 -5.33 17.40
C ILE A 318 -20.02 -5.88 16.69
N THR A 319 -20.03 -5.91 15.36
CA THR A 319 -21.13 -6.47 14.57
C THR A 319 -20.90 -7.92 14.14
N GLY A 320 -19.74 -8.52 14.49
CA GLY A 320 -19.37 -9.87 14.08
C GLY A 320 -19.15 -10.03 12.57
N ASN A 321 -18.85 -8.92 11.86
CA ASN A 321 -18.58 -8.93 10.42
C ASN A 321 -17.13 -9.23 10.09
N ILE A 322 -16.57 -10.27 10.70
CA ILE A 322 -15.21 -10.76 10.50
C ILE A 322 -15.13 -12.27 10.70
N GLY A 323 -14.17 -12.93 10.05
CA GLY A 323 -13.85 -14.35 10.25
C GLY A 323 -14.76 -15.34 9.53
N ARG A 324 -15.55 -14.91 8.55
CA ARG A 324 -16.41 -15.74 7.69
C ARG A 324 -16.55 -15.18 6.29
N LYS A 325 -17.11 -15.95 5.37
CA LYS A 325 -17.32 -15.51 3.96
C LYS A 325 -18.29 -14.33 3.86
N GLY A 326 -17.98 -13.40 2.96
CA GLY A 326 -18.83 -12.27 2.62
C GLY A 326 -18.81 -11.11 3.63
N VAL A 327 -17.86 -11.11 4.56
CA VAL A 327 -17.65 -10.03 5.54
C VAL A 327 -16.20 -9.54 5.49
N GLY A 328 -15.80 -8.73 6.44
CA GLY A 328 -14.39 -8.39 6.70
C GLY A 328 -13.99 -6.97 6.37
N VAL A 329 -12.72 -6.69 6.67
CA VAL A 329 -12.05 -5.41 6.47
C VAL A 329 -11.02 -5.58 5.36
N ASN A 330 -11.21 -4.87 4.25
CA ASN A 330 -10.50 -5.09 3.00
C ASN A 330 -9.87 -3.79 2.47
N PRO A 331 -8.65 -3.47 2.91
CA PRO A 331 -7.92 -2.31 2.37
C PRO A 331 -7.64 -2.49 0.88
N LEU A 332 -7.95 -1.48 0.10
CA LEU A 332 -7.70 -1.42 -1.33
C LEU A 332 -6.28 -0.90 -1.58
N ARG A 333 -5.32 -1.81 -1.67
CA ARG A 333 -3.91 -1.46 -1.92
C ARG A 333 -3.75 -0.83 -3.30
N GLY A 334 -3.07 0.33 -3.36
CA GLY A 334 -2.92 1.10 -4.61
C GLY A 334 -1.99 0.40 -5.60
N GLN A 335 -0.74 0.23 -5.24
CA GLN A 335 0.29 -0.35 -6.10
C GLN A 335 0.21 -1.88 -6.13
N ASN A 336 0.75 -2.46 -7.20
CA ASN A 336 0.62 -3.89 -7.52
C ASN A 336 1.25 -4.84 -6.48
N ASN A 337 2.33 -4.44 -5.81
CA ASN A 337 3.05 -5.28 -4.86
C ASN A 337 3.35 -4.59 -3.51
N VAL A 338 2.49 -3.68 -3.06
CA VAL A 338 2.70 -2.97 -1.79
C VAL A 338 2.68 -3.93 -0.59
N GLN A 339 1.88 -4.98 -0.64
CA GLN A 339 1.88 -6.03 0.37
C GLN A 339 3.20 -6.80 0.34
N GLY A 340 3.64 -7.25 -0.84
CA GLY A 340 4.85 -8.04 -1.00
C GLY A 340 6.13 -7.28 -0.61
N ALA A 341 6.21 -5.97 -0.86
CA ALA A 341 7.35 -5.17 -0.39
C ALA A 341 7.47 -5.20 1.14
N ALA A 342 6.36 -5.13 1.86
CA ALA A 342 6.33 -5.28 3.31
C ALA A 342 6.64 -6.72 3.75
N ASP A 343 6.03 -7.74 3.11
CA ASP A 343 6.26 -9.17 3.37
C ASP A 343 7.74 -9.53 3.24
N MET A 344 8.42 -8.94 2.25
CA MET A 344 9.86 -9.17 1.99
C MET A 344 10.78 -8.34 2.90
N GLY A 345 10.24 -7.53 3.80
CA GLY A 345 11.00 -6.84 4.84
C GLY A 345 11.54 -5.47 4.46
N CYS A 346 10.97 -4.81 3.45
CA CYS A 346 11.29 -3.41 3.15
C CYS A 346 10.60 -2.46 4.15
N GLN A 347 10.92 -2.66 5.42
CA GLN A 347 10.47 -1.87 6.56
C GLN A 347 11.60 -1.73 7.59
N PRO A 348 11.85 -0.54 8.16
CA PRO A 348 13.04 -0.32 8.99
C PRO A 348 13.03 -1.03 10.35
N HIS A 349 11.86 -1.46 10.82
CA HIS A 349 11.68 -2.12 12.13
C HIS A 349 11.41 -3.62 12.02
N GLN A 350 11.08 -4.12 10.83
CA GLN A 350 10.77 -5.52 10.57
C GLN A 350 11.53 -6.04 9.35
N GLY A 351 12.06 -7.24 9.46
CA GLY A 351 12.63 -7.99 8.35
C GLY A 351 11.58 -8.79 7.58
N ALA A 352 12.02 -9.62 6.64
CA ALA A 352 11.14 -10.50 5.85
C ALA A 352 10.30 -11.40 6.77
N GLY A 353 8.99 -11.50 6.49
CA GLY A 353 8.05 -12.24 7.34
C GLY A 353 7.57 -11.47 8.57
N TYR A 354 7.76 -10.16 8.63
CA TYR A 354 7.34 -9.28 9.74
C TYR A 354 8.05 -9.54 11.08
N PHE A 355 9.22 -10.13 11.05
CA PHE A 355 10.01 -10.35 12.26
C PHE A 355 10.68 -9.06 12.73
N GLU A 356 10.38 -8.63 13.96
CA GLU A 356 10.97 -7.44 14.57
C GLU A 356 12.49 -7.53 14.60
N VAL A 357 13.18 -6.50 14.08
CA VAL A 357 14.67 -6.49 14.04
C VAL A 357 15.31 -6.32 15.41
N SER A 358 14.58 -5.79 16.39
CA SER A 358 15.04 -5.62 17.77
C SER A 358 14.93 -6.87 18.64
N ASP A 359 14.26 -7.92 18.19
CA ASP A 359 14.10 -9.17 18.91
C ASP A 359 15.33 -10.06 18.73
N GLU A 360 15.96 -10.50 19.84
CA GLU A 360 17.22 -11.27 19.83
C GLU A 360 17.10 -12.61 19.09
N LYS A 361 15.94 -13.28 19.16
CA LYS A 361 15.71 -14.55 18.45
C LYS A 361 15.69 -14.32 16.94
N ASN A 362 15.05 -13.25 16.51
CA ASN A 362 14.99 -12.87 15.10
C ASN A 362 16.35 -12.43 14.57
N GLN A 363 17.14 -11.71 15.37
CA GLN A 363 18.51 -11.32 15.03
C GLN A 363 19.40 -12.54 14.80
N LYS A 364 19.33 -13.55 15.70
CA LYS A 364 20.05 -14.82 15.54
C LYS A 364 19.63 -15.54 14.26
N PHE A 365 18.32 -15.61 13.99
CA PHE A 365 17.78 -16.21 12.77
C PHE A 365 18.34 -15.54 11.51
N TYR A 366 18.29 -14.21 11.42
CA TYR A 366 18.81 -13.51 10.24
C TYR A 366 20.33 -13.57 10.13
N THR A 367 21.04 -13.48 11.24
CA THR A 367 22.50 -13.66 11.26
C THR A 367 22.90 -15.02 10.71
N GLU A 368 22.21 -16.08 11.12
CA GLU A 368 22.44 -17.43 10.59
C GLU A 368 22.10 -17.52 9.09
N LYS A 369 20.94 -16.98 8.67
CA LYS A 369 20.48 -17.05 7.28
C LYS A 369 21.31 -16.19 6.32
N TYR A 370 21.81 -15.06 6.76
CA TYR A 370 22.58 -14.13 5.91
C TYR A 370 24.09 -14.36 6.00
N GLY A 371 24.57 -15.08 7.02
CA GLY A 371 25.99 -15.33 7.26
C GLY A 371 26.78 -14.13 7.74
N VAL A 372 26.09 -13.07 8.18
CA VAL A 372 26.68 -11.84 8.73
C VAL A 372 25.87 -11.35 9.92
N THR A 373 26.50 -10.62 10.83
CA THR A 373 25.80 -10.04 12.00
C THR A 373 24.69 -9.09 11.52
N HIS A 374 23.46 -9.37 11.92
CA HIS A 374 22.30 -8.56 11.55
C HIS A 374 22.25 -7.29 12.43
N PRO A 375 21.94 -6.09 11.84
CA PRO A 375 21.73 -4.87 12.61
C PRO A 375 20.56 -5.02 13.60
N THR A 376 20.71 -4.49 14.81
CA THR A 376 19.77 -4.73 15.93
C THR A 376 18.82 -3.57 16.18
N LYS A 377 19.17 -2.36 15.74
CA LYS A 377 18.34 -1.17 15.93
C LYS A 377 17.42 -0.97 14.74
N PRO A 378 16.15 -0.57 14.93
CA PRO A 378 15.32 -0.10 13.85
C PRO A 378 15.99 1.04 13.07
N GLY A 379 15.88 1.00 11.75
CA GLY A 379 16.43 2.04 10.87
C GLY A 379 15.51 3.24 10.71
N LEU A 380 15.91 4.16 9.83
CA LEU A 380 15.14 5.35 9.48
C LEU A 380 13.95 5.00 8.57
N LYS A 381 12.81 5.64 8.83
CA LYS A 381 11.67 5.69 7.91
C LYS A 381 11.90 6.74 6.83
N ILE A 382 11.27 6.62 5.65
CA ILE A 382 11.45 7.55 4.52
C ILE A 382 11.41 9.03 4.95
N PRO A 383 10.42 9.55 5.69
CA PRO A 383 10.46 10.96 6.11
C PRO A 383 11.67 11.31 6.99
N GLN A 384 12.12 10.37 7.83
CA GLN A 384 13.32 10.56 8.65
C GLN A 384 14.59 10.52 7.82
N MET A 385 14.62 9.75 6.71
CA MET A 385 15.74 9.75 5.77
C MET A 385 15.93 11.12 5.12
N PHE A 386 14.83 11.81 4.79
CA PHE A 386 14.89 13.17 4.23
C PHE A 386 15.48 14.17 5.24
N GLU A 387 14.99 14.16 6.47
CA GLU A 387 15.55 14.99 7.54
C GLU A 387 17.04 14.71 7.81
N ALA A 388 17.40 13.43 7.90
CA ALA A 388 18.79 13.03 8.11
C ALA A 388 19.71 13.43 6.94
N ALA A 389 19.20 13.42 5.70
CA ALA A 389 19.96 13.89 4.53
C ALA A 389 20.21 15.39 4.58
N ILE A 390 19.20 16.20 4.89
CA ILE A 390 19.32 17.67 5.04
C ILE A 390 20.29 18.00 6.17
N ASN A 391 20.19 17.29 7.29
CA ASN A 391 21.12 17.44 8.44
C ASN A 391 22.51 16.86 8.17
N LYS A 392 22.73 16.26 6.98
CA LYS A 392 24.01 15.64 6.57
C LYS A 392 24.46 14.47 7.48
N GLU A 393 23.52 13.83 8.15
CA GLU A 393 23.70 12.59 8.87
C GLU A 393 23.65 11.40 7.91
N LEU A 394 22.69 11.41 6.96
CA LEU A 394 22.60 10.46 5.86
C LEU A 394 23.37 11.00 4.65
N LYS A 395 24.24 10.18 4.08
CA LYS A 395 25.17 10.56 3.00
C LYS A 395 24.86 9.85 1.69
N GLY A 396 24.28 8.68 1.74
CA GLY A 396 23.96 7.89 0.57
C GLY A 396 22.57 7.26 0.63
N VAL A 397 21.90 7.26 -0.50
CA VAL A 397 20.60 6.56 -0.66
C VAL A 397 20.58 5.82 -1.99
N TRP A 398 20.08 4.58 -1.95
CA TRP A 398 19.74 3.82 -3.16
C TRP A 398 18.22 3.67 -3.25
N ILE A 399 17.63 4.10 -4.35
CA ILE A 399 16.18 4.07 -4.63
C ILE A 399 15.94 3.12 -5.79
N ILE A 400 14.97 2.22 -5.66
CA ILE A 400 14.55 1.32 -6.75
C ILE A 400 13.07 1.52 -7.07
N GLY A 401 12.75 1.77 -8.34
CA GLY A 401 11.38 1.80 -8.87
C GLY A 401 10.43 2.81 -8.23
N GLU A 402 10.95 3.95 -7.73
CA GLU A 402 10.14 4.95 -7.03
C GLU A 402 10.57 6.38 -7.41
N ASP A 403 9.60 7.20 -7.83
CA ASP A 403 9.81 8.63 -8.13
C ASP A 403 9.37 9.48 -6.92
N ILE A 404 10.18 9.47 -5.85
CA ILE A 404 9.87 10.13 -4.57
C ILE A 404 9.68 11.64 -4.68
N VAL A 405 10.27 12.30 -5.68
CA VAL A 405 10.05 13.73 -5.94
C VAL A 405 8.59 14.03 -6.30
N GLN A 406 7.92 13.09 -6.97
CA GLN A 406 6.52 13.24 -7.34
C GLN A 406 5.54 12.60 -6.35
N THR A 407 5.95 11.57 -5.62
CA THR A 407 5.04 10.75 -4.81
C THR A 407 5.01 11.14 -3.35
N ASP A 408 6.10 11.67 -2.81
CA ASP A 408 6.18 12.07 -1.41
C ASP A 408 5.67 13.49 -1.18
N PRO A 409 5.07 13.77 0.00
CA PRO A 409 4.62 15.11 0.36
C PRO A 409 5.77 16.12 0.39
N ASN A 410 5.50 17.37 -0.02
CA ASN A 410 6.46 18.46 0.00
C ASN A 410 7.68 18.21 -0.92
N SER A 411 7.45 18.19 -2.24
CA SER A 411 8.49 17.95 -3.26
C SER A 411 9.73 18.84 -3.10
N ALA A 412 9.58 20.08 -2.65
CA ALA A 412 10.72 20.97 -2.40
C ALA A 412 11.66 20.43 -1.32
N HIS A 413 11.10 19.91 -0.22
CA HIS A 413 11.85 19.28 0.85
C HIS A 413 12.55 17.99 0.40
N VAL A 414 11.86 17.17 -0.42
CA VAL A 414 12.45 15.96 -1.00
C VAL A 414 13.62 16.30 -1.92
N ILE A 415 13.48 17.33 -2.78
CA ILE A 415 14.57 17.79 -3.67
C ILE A 415 15.76 18.29 -2.85
N GLU A 416 15.53 19.07 -1.80
CA GLU A 416 16.58 19.52 -0.88
C GLU A 416 17.32 18.34 -0.24
N ALA A 417 16.59 17.36 0.28
CA ALA A 417 17.14 16.15 0.87
C ALA A 417 18.01 15.37 -0.13
N MET A 418 17.51 15.14 -1.35
CA MET A 418 18.26 14.41 -2.39
C MET A 418 19.52 15.15 -2.85
N ASN A 419 19.46 16.46 -2.98
CA ASN A 419 20.62 17.30 -3.33
C ASN A 419 21.66 17.40 -2.20
N SER A 420 21.31 17.07 -0.96
CA SER A 420 22.21 17.07 0.20
C SER A 420 23.07 15.79 0.30
N LEU A 421 22.73 14.75 -0.48
CA LEU A 421 23.44 13.48 -0.48
C LEU A 421 24.76 13.53 -1.24
N GLU A 422 25.73 12.75 -0.80
CA GLU A 422 27.00 12.52 -1.50
C GLU A 422 26.87 11.44 -2.58
N LEU A 423 25.98 10.48 -2.38
CA LEU A 423 25.65 9.42 -3.34
C LEU A 423 24.14 9.18 -3.40
N LEU A 424 23.57 9.43 -4.54
CA LEU A 424 22.19 9.05 -4.85
C LEU A 424 22.17 8.09 -6.05
N VAL A 425 21.83 6.82 -5.79
CA VAL A 425 21.63 5.80 -6.82
C VAL A 425 20.15 5.65 -7.06
N VAL A 426 19.71 5.78 -8.31
CA VAL A 426 18.30 5.58 -8.69
C VAL A 426 18.24 4.51 -9.77
N GLN A 427 17.51 3.43 -9.48
CA GLN A 427 17.24 2.37 -10.45
C GLN A 427 15.79 2.52 -10.93
N GLU A 428 15.63 2.82 -12.23
CA GLU A 428 14.34 3.22 -12.79
C GLU A 428 14.22 2.81 -14.26
N ILE A 429 12.98 2.66 -14.75
CA ILE A 429 12.71 2.30 -16.15
C ILE A 429 12.77 3.51 -17.10
N PHE A 430 12.50 4.70 -16.60
CA PHE A 430 12.58 5.98 -17.33
C PHE A 430 13.34 7.03 -16.54
N MET A 431 13.73 8.11 -17.20
CA MET A 431 14.36 9.27 -16.53
C MET A 431 13.30 10.08 -15.78
N SER A 432 12.95 9.61 -14.56
CA SER A 432 12.01 10.26 -13.64
C SER A 432 12.59 11.56 -13.03
N GLU A 433 11.76 12.33 -12.33
CA GLU A 433 12.23 13.56 -11.65
C GLU A 433 13.28 13.23 -10.57
N THR A 434 13.10 12.12 -9.85
CA THR A 434 14.10 11.62 -8.90
C THR A 434 15.40 11.20 -9.59
N ALA A 435 15.30 10.49 -10.73
CA ALA A 435 16.47 10.06 -11.49
C ALA A 435 17.31 11.23 -12.03
N LYS A 436 16.70 12.37 -12.36
CA LYS A 436 17.44 13.59 -12.78
C LYS A 436 18.35 14.16 -11.69
N LEU A 437 18.05 13.92 -10.42
CA LEU A 437 18.87 14.35 -9.29
C LEU A 437 20.01 13.36 -9.00
N ALA A 438 19.93 12.13 -9.47
CA ALA A 438 20.84 11.04 -9.12
C ALA A 438 22.30 11.31 -9.46
N THR A 439 23.21 10.68 -8.69
CA THR A 439 24.64 10.53 -9.01
C THR A 439 24.83 9.41 -10.05
N VAL A 440 24.08 8.32 -9.87
CA VAL A 440 24.08 7.17 -10.77
C VAL A 440 22.64 6.76 -11.07
N VAL A 441 22.32 6.54 -12.34
CA VAL A 441 21.04 5.97 -12.76
C VAL A 441 21.29 4.60 -13.36
N LEU A 442 20.58 3.60 -12.85
CA LEU A 442 20.62 2.22 -13.34
C LEU A 442 19.31 1.89 -14.06
N PRO A 443 19.33 1.22 -15.21
CA PRO A 443 18.13 0.69 -15.86
C PRO A 443 17.41 -0.32 -14.96
N GLY A 444 16.05 -0.21 -14.91
CA GLY A 444 15.17 -1.15 -14.23
C GLY A 444 14.59 -2.23 -15.13
#